data_145c90477a84e2ae6bf977d91d020e2a
#
_entry.id   145c90477a84e2ae6bf977d91d020e2a
#
_cell.length_a   1.000
_cell.length_b   1.000
_cell.length_c   1.000
_cell.angle_alpha   90.00
_cell.angle_beta   90.00
_cell.angle_gamma   90.00
#
_symmetry.space_group_name_H-M   'P 1'
#
loop_
_entity.id
_entity.type
_entity.pdbx_description
1 polymer ?
#
loop_
_entity_poly.entity_id
_entity_poly.type
_entity_poly.pdbx_seq_one_letter_code
_entity_poly.pdbx_strand_id
1 'polypeptide(L)'
;MEKKDKKQNKSLNLLVMFIVGAFSGVILTIFFLPDDAPFLFEIGGIFAGAAFLALLTFMLANFVAPHQAKKKAAIRALGKDGIKLVRHDEIAKLAYKGIYSLLDGKLVQAEEYLQQALAHTDARQNQMFCVEWLIRLYEATENDSKLMWCYRKAVEYAPENPDAQSRLGHAYFSEGKLDQATYCFEQAIRYDPNNGYSYFSLAKIQMVRGEDEKAFETLQKLVKINENHPLCHAELADWYAMHGDAEKAEEECKKAQLCGMQNPEELNKRINAMLSFHKTDYDGKDLPEMFYRKIEQKNEN
;
A
#
# COMPACT_ATOMS: atom_id res chain seq x y z
N MET A 1 -17.70 -5.08 8.32
CA MET A 1 -17.12 -6.44 8.36
C MET A 1 -18.14 -7.52 8.72
N GLU A 2 -18.96 -7.34 9.73
CA GLU A 2 -20.03 -8.27 10.12
C GLU A 2 -21.03 -8.68 8.99
N LYS A 3 -21.28 -7.79 8.02
CA LYS A 3 -22.13 -8.08 6.85
C LYS A 3 -21.52 -9.07 5.84
N LYS A 4 -20.18 -9.15 5.73
CA LYS A 4 -19.50 -10.08 4.82
C LYS A 4 -19.44 -11.50 5.40
N ASP A 5 -19.19 -11.62 6.70
CA ASP A 5 -19.21 -12.92 7.41
C ASP A 5 -20.62 -13.51 7.48
N LYS A 6 -21.65 -12.67 7.69
CA LYS A 6 -23.06 -13.12 7.61
C LYS A 6 -23.47 -13.57 6.20
N LYS A 7 -22.89 -12.94 5.16
CA LYS A 7 -23.16 -13.33 3.75
C LYS A 7 -22.45 -14.65 3.40
N GLN A 8 -21.25 -14.87 3.92
CA GLN A 8 -20.48 -16.10 3.72
C GLN A 8 -21.10 -17.29 4.48
N ASN A 9 -21.54 -17.08 5.73
CA ASN A 9 -22.27 -18.09 6.49
C ASN A 9 -23.65 -18.41 5.88
N LYS A 10 -24.34 -17.41 5.33
CA LYS A 10 -25.61 -17.64 4.61
C LYS A 10 -25.41 -18.48 3.35
N SER A 11 -24.34 -18.22 2.57
CA SER A 11 -24.03 -19.00 1.37
C SER A 11 -23.61 -20.43 1.71
N LEU A 12 -22.87 -20.62 2.82
CA LEU A 12 -22.49 -21.96 3.32
C LEU A 12 -23.70 -22.76 3.78
N ASN A 13 -24.63 -22.14 4.53
CA ASN A 13 -25.85 -22.79 4.98
C ASN A 13 -26.79 -23.12 3.80
N LEU A 14 -26.88 -22.25 2.78
CA LEU A 14 -27.64 -22.54 1.56
C LEU A 14 -27.03 -23.73 0.80
N LEU A 15 -25.70 -23.81 0.75
CA LEU A 15 -24.97 -24.88 0.11
C LEU A 15 -25.20 -26.23 0.81
N VAL A 16 -25.15 -26.24 2.15
CA VAL A 16 -25.45 -27.43 2.96
C VAL A 16 -26.89 -27.88 2.77
N MET A 17 -27.85 -26.94 2.73
CA MET A 17 -29.26 -27.26 2.44
C MET A 17 -29.45 -27.78 1.03
N PHE A 18 -28.70 -27.29 0.02
CA PHE A 18 -28.76 -27.78 -1.35
C PHE A 18 -28.17 -29.21 -1.48
N ILE A 19 -27.05 -29.49 -0.77
CA ILE A 19 -26.45 -30.82 -0.72
C ILE A 19 -27.42 -31.81 -0.08
N VAL A 20 -27.99 -31.46 1.07
CA VAL A 20 -28.96 -32.31 1.77
C VAL A 20 -30.21 -32.49 0.94
N GLY A 21 -30.69 -31.45 0.23
CA GLY A 21 -31.83 -31.52 -0.68
C GLY A 21 -31.58 -32.40 -1.90
N ALA A 22 -30.38 -32.29 -2.50
CA ALA A 22 -29.99 -33.12 -3.63
C ALA A 22 -29.85 -34.61 -3.22
N PHE A 23 -29.23 -34.90 -2.05
CA PHE A 23 -29.15 -36.27 -1.51
C PHE A 23 -30.53 -36.82 -1.14
N SER A 24 -31.40 -36.03 -0.53
CA SER A 24 -32.77 -36.47 -0.20
C SER A 24 -33.60 -36.71 -1.47
N GLY A 25 -33.42 -35.88 -2.53
CA GLY A 25 -34.06 -36.08 -3.82
C GLY A 25 -33.60 -37.39 -4.51
N VAL A 26 -32.31 -37.70 -4.47
CA VAL A 26 -31.77 -38.96 -4.99
C VAL A 26 -32.30 -40.17 -4.20
N ILE A 27 -32.35 -40.06 -2.86
CA ILE A 27 -32.91 -41.13 -2.01
C ILE A 27 -34.41 -41.31 -2.27
N LEU A 28 -35.17 -40.20 -2.44
CA LEU A 28 -36.60 -40.32 -2.75
C LEU A 28 -36.85 -40.95 -4.12
N THR A 29 -36.04 -40.63 -5.14
CA THR A 29 -36.14 -41.28 -6.46
C THR A 29 -35.79 -42.77 -6.38
N ILE A 30 -34.82 -43.17 -5.55
CA ILE A 30 -34.47 -44.60 -5.35
C ILE A 30 -35.60 -45.38 -4.70
N PHE A 31 -36.35 -44.79 -3.76
CA PHE A 31 -37.39 -45.51 -3.00
C PHE A 31 -38.78 -45.47 -3.63
N PHE A 32 -39.07 -44.62 -4.58
CA PHE A 32 -40.41 -44.43 -5.17
C PHE A 32 -40.49 -44.70 -6.68
N LEU A 33 -39.42 -45.14 -7.33
CA LEU A 33 -39.48 -45.54 -8.73
C LEU A 33 -40.02 -47.01 -8.86
N PRO A 34 -40.91 -47.27 -9.82
CA PRO A 34 -41.34 -48.64 -10.10
C PRO A 34 -40.20 -49.49 -10.58
N ASP A 35 -40.18 -50.77 -10.19
CA ASP A 35 -39.15 -51.78 -10.48
C ASP A 35 -38.89 -52.02 -11.98
N ASP A 36 -39.75 -51.51 -12.85
CA ASP A 36 -39.75 -51.69 -14.30
C ASP A 36 -39.21 -50.49 -15.10
N ALA A 37 -38.59 -49.50 -14.46
CA ALA A 37 -38.06 -48.28 -15.12
C ALA A 37 -36.50 -48.12 -15.00
N PRO A 38 -35.69 -49.09 -15.49
CA PRO A 38 -34.23 -49.02 -15.37
C PRO A 38 -33.62 -47.81 -16.07
N PHE A 39 -34.24 -47.34 -17.16
CA PHE A 39 -33.78 -46.19 -17.94
C PHE A 39 -33.86 -44.86 -17.15
N LEU A 40 -34.90 -44.68 -16.34
CA LEU A 40 -35.02 -43.50 -15.47
C LEU A 40 -33.99 -43.50 -14.34
N PHE A 41 -33.53 -44.66 -13.90
CA PHE A 41 -32.49 -44.80 -12.88
C PHE A 41 -31.11 -44.38 -13.42
N GLU A 42 -30.76 -44.76 -14.65
CA GLU A 42 -29.52 -44.37 -15.30
C GLU A 42 -29.48 -42.86 -15.58
N ILE A 43 -30.57 -42.28 -16.09
CA ILE A 43 -30.67 -40.82 -16.32
C ILE A 43 -30.59 -40.06 -14.99
N GLY A 44 -31.27 -40.51 -13.94
CA GLY A 44 -31.23 -39.90 -12.62
C GLY A 44 -29.80 -39.94 -12.02
N GLY A 45 -29.07 -41.04 -12.21
CA GLY A 45 -27.68 -41.18 -11.80
C GLY A 45 -26.73 -40.20 -12.54
N ILE A 46 -26.92 -40.03 -13.85
CA ILE A 46 -26.13 -39.08 -14.66
C ILE A 46 -26.37 -37.63 -14.22
N PHE A 47 -27.62 -37.24 -14.01
CA PHE A 47 -27.95 -35.88 -13.55
C PHE A 47 -27.44 -35.61 -12.12
N ALA A 48 -27.54 -36.59 -11.22
CA ALA A 48 -26.98 -36.47 -9.86
C ALA A 48 -25.47 -36.37 -9.88
N GLY A 49 -24.79 -37.15 -10.73
CA GLY A 49 -23.33 -37.06 -10.92
C GLY A 49 -22.90 -35.70 -11.50
N ALA A 50 -23.60 -35.20 -12.49
CA ALA A 50 -23.32 -33.88 -13.08
C ALA A 50 -23.54 -32.74 -12.06
N ALA A 51 -24.63 -32.79 -11.29
CA ALA A 51 -24.89 -31.83 -10.22
C ALA A 51 -23.84 -31.89 -9.11
N PHE A 52 -23.39 -33.06 -8.72
CA PHE A 52 -22.29 -33.25 -7.75
C PHE A 52 -20.98 -32.69 -8.27
N LEU A 53 -20.60 -32.94 -9.52
CA LEU A 53 -19.42 -32.39 -10.16
C LEU A 53 -19.49 -30.85 -10.26
N ALA A 54 -20.63 -30.30 -10.63
CA ALA A 54 -20.83 -28.85 -10.67
C ALA A 54 -20.70 -28.21 -9.28
N LEU A 55 -21.26 -28.84 -8.26
CA LEU A 55 -21.14 -28.42 -6.87
C LEU A 55 -19.70 -28.51 -6.37
N LEU A 56 -19.00 -29.59 -6.67
CA LEU A 56 -17.62 -29.79 -6.31
C LEU A 56 -16.71 -28.76 -6.97
N THR A 57 -16.90 -28.48 -8.27
CA THR A 57 -16.17 -27.44 -8.99
C THR A 57 -16.46 -26.06 -8.43
N PHE A 58 -17.72 -25.75 -8.09
CA PHE A 58 -18.11 -24.52 -7.44
C PHE A 58 -17.45 -24.36 -6.06
N MET A 59 -17.43 -25.40 -5.24
CA MET A 59 -16.75 -25.39 -3.94
C MET A 59 -15.24 -25.22 -4.10
N LEU A 60 -14.61 -25.94 -5.02
CA LEU A 60 -13.18 -25.81 -5.31
C LEU A 60 -12.83 -24.40 -5.75
N ALA A 61 -13.60 -23.82 -6.66
CA ALA A 61 -13.34 -22.48 -7.19
C ALA A 61 -13.57 -21.37 -6.14
N ASN A 62 -14.63 -21.46 -5.35
CA ASN A 62 -15.02 -20.36 -4.47
C ASN A 62 -14.50 -20.46 -3.02
N PHE A 63 -14.21 -21.65 -2.54
CA PHE A 63 -13.79 -21.87 -1.16
C PHE A 63 -12.38 -22.43 -1.02
N VAL A 64 -12.03 -23.46 -1.80
CA VAL A 64 -10.76 -24.16 -1.65
C VAL A 64 -9.62 -23.39 -2.32
N ALA A 65 -9.80 -22.96 -3.57
CA ALA A 65 -8.74 -22.30 -4.33
C ALA A 65 -8.31 -20.96 -3.70
N PRO A 66 -9.22 -20.04 -3.28
CA PRO A 66 -8.83 -18.81 -2.62
C PRO A 66 -8.11 -19.06 -1.28
N HIS A 67 -8.59 -20.04 -0.51
CA HIS A 67 -7.96 -20.42 0.75
C HIS A 67 -6.54 -20.95 0.56
N GLN A 68 -6.33 -21.82 -0.43
CA GLN A 68 -5.00 -22.33 -0.77
C GLN A 68 -4.08 -21.24 -1.32
N ALA A 69 -4.62 -20.30 -2.10
CA ALA A 69 -3.85 -19.15 -2.60
C ALA A 69 -3.34 -18.28 -1.44
N LYS A 70 -4.18 -17.94 -0.47
CA LYS A 70 -3.80 -17.18 0.74
C LYS A 70 -2.74 -17.91 1.56
N LYS A 71 -2.89 -19.23 1.77
CA LYS A 71 -1.88 -20.06 2.46
C LYS A 71 -0.53 -20.01 1.74
N LYS A 72 -0.54 -20.18 0.41
CA LYS A 72 0.69 -20.11 -0.41
C LYS A 72 1.32 -18.73 -0.34
N ALA A 73 0.53 -17.66 -0.37
CA ALA A 73 1.02 -16.29 -0.27
C ALA A 73 1.67 -16.02 1.10
N ALA A 74 1.01 -16.45 2.20
CA ALA A 74 1.57 -16.31 3.54
C ALA A 74 2.88 -17.09 3.73
N ILE A 75 2.99 -18.31 3.16
CA ILE A 75 4.24 -19.08 3.19
C ILE A 75 5.33 -18.40 2.36
N ARG A 76 5.02 -17.89 1.17
CA ARG A 76 5.97 -17.15 0.33
C ARG A 76 6.54 -15.92 1.01
N ALA A 77 5.71 -15.23 1.81
CA ALA A 77 6.12 -14.07 2.57
C ALA A 77 7.22 -14.37 3.60
N LEU A 78 7.29 -15.61 4.08
CA LEU A 78 8.36 -16.09 4.98
C LEU A 78 9.67 -16.50 4.26
N GLY A 79 9.72 -16.36 2.92
CA GLY A 79 10.90 -16.67 2.13
C GLY A 79 10.98 -18.12 1.64
N LYS A 80 12.18 -18.49 1.11
CA LYS A 80 12.40 -19.79 0.44
C LYS A 80 12.13 -21.01 1.34
N ASP A 81 12.45 -20.90 2.62
CA ASP A 81 12.31 -21.98 3.60
C ASP A 81 11.01 -21.89 4.43
N GLY A 82 10.04 -21.07 4.01
CA GLY A 82 8.83 -20.75 4.77
C GLY A 82 8.07 -21.98 5.31
N ILE A 83 7.93 -23.05 4.51
CA ILE A 83 7.27 -24.29 4.95
C ILE A 83 8.04 -24.96 6.09
N LYS A 84 9.37 -25.00 6.00
CA LYS A 84 10.23 -25.61 7.02
C LYS A 84 10.21 -24.78 8.28
N LEU A 85 10.30 -23.44 8.17
CA LEU A 85 10.23 -22.51 9.27
C LEU A 85 8.92 -22.64 10.05
N VAL A 86 7.76 -22.62 9.36
CA VAL A 86 6.44 -22.77 10.02
C VAL A 86 6.29 -24.08 10.80
N ARG A 87 7.02 -25.13 10.42
CA ARG A 87 6.97 -26.42 11.13
C ARG A 87 7.80 -26.45 12.41
N HIS A 88 8.91 -25.74 12.45
CA HIS A 88 9.93 -25.90 13.49
C HIS A 88 10.19 -24.63 14.32
N ASP A 89 9.65 -23.49 13.92
CA ASP A 89 9.85 -22.20 14.57
C ASP A 89 8.49 -21.59 14.98
N GLU A 90 8.29 -21.40 16.28
CA GLU A 90 7.04 -20.82 16.80
C GLU A 90 6.85 -19.35 16.38
N ILE A 91 7.94 -18.58 16.23
CA ILE A 91 7.87 -17.19 15.76
C ILE A 91 7.40 -17.17 14.31
N ALA A 92 8.01 -17.99 13.45
CA ALA A 92 7.60 -18.13 12.05
C ALA A 92 6.14 -18.62 11.92
N LYS A 93 5.71 -19.48 12.82
CA LYS A 93 4.32 -19.96 12.87
C LYS A 93 3.33 -18.88 13.28
N LEU A 94 3.69 -18.03 14.25
CA LEU A 94 2.88 -16.87 14.64
C LEU A 94 2.84 -15.85 13.50
N ALA A 95 3.99 -15.52 12.91
CA ALA A 95 4.06 -14.62 11.75
C ALA A 95 3.21 -15.14 10.57
N TYR A 96 3.30 -16.44 10.25
CA TYR A 96 2.44 -17.07 9.24
C TYR A 96 0.96 -16.88 9.53
N LYS A 97 0.53 -17.16 10.78
CA LYS A 97 -0.87 -16.99 11.20
C LYS A 97 -1.31 -15.52 11.07
N GLY A 98 -0.46 -14.57 11.45
CA GLY A 98 -0.72 -13.14 11.31
C GLY A 98 -0.89 -12.73 9.85
N ILE A 99 0.06 -13.10 8.99
CA ILE A 99 0.01 -12.81 7.54
C ILE A 99 -1.22 -13.45 6.90
N TYR A 100 -1.48 -14.72 7.22
CA TYR A 100 -2.66 -15.40 6.70
C TYR A 100 -3.96 -14.72 7.13
N SER A 101 -4.07 -14.32 8.40
CA SER A 101 -5.23 -13.59 8.93
C SER A 101 -5.43 -12.24 8.25
N LEU A 102 -4.33 -11.52 7.97
CA LEU A 102 -4.37 -10.26 7.21
C LEU A 102 -4.93 -10.48 5.80
N LEU A 103 -4.40 -11.48 5.08
CA LEU A 103 -4.88 -11.84 3.74
C LEU A 103 -6.33 -12.34 3.74
N ASP A 104 -6.80 -12.87 4.88
CA ASP A 104 -8.18 -13.32 5.08
C ASP A 104 -9.12 -12.20 5.54
N GLY A 105 -8.59 -10.99 5.78
CA GLY A 105 -9.35 -9.81 6.23
C GLY A 105 -9.69 -9.84 7.72
N LYS A 106 -9.07 -10.72 8.50
CA LYS A 106 -9.23 -10.83 9.95
C LYS A 106 -8.21 -9.95 10.67
N LEU A 107 -8.42 -8.64 10.61
CA LEU A 107 -7.42 -7.64 10.99
C LEU A 107 -7.04 -7.71 12.47
N VAL A 108 -8.00 -7.90 13.37
CA VAL A 108 -7.74 -8.04 14.82
C VAL A 108 -6.87 -9.27 15.13
N GLN A 109 -7.18 -10.42 14.50
CA GLN A 109 -6.37 -11.62 14.70
C GLN A 109 -4.98 -11.49 14.06
N ALA A 110 -4.89 -10.78 12.92
CA ALA A 110 -3.61 -10.51 12.28
C ALA A 110 -2.70 -9.68 13.20
N GLU A 111 -3.25 -8.62 13.80
CA GLU A 111 -2.53 -7.78 14.76
C GLU A 111 -2.03 -8.60 15.96
N GLU A 112 -2.93 -9.37 16.57
CA GLU A 112 -2.59 -10.19 17.73
C GLU A 112 -1.44 -11.16 17.45
N TYR A 113 -1.50 -11.93 16.36
CA TYR A 113 -0.45 -12.88 16.01
C TYR A 113 0.87 -12.20 15.65
N LEU A 114 0.86 -11.06 14.95
CA LEU A 114 2.07 -10.33 14.58
C LEU A 114 2.73 -9.69 15.81
N GLN A 115 1.94 -9.15 16.74
CA GLN A 115 2.45 -8.61 18.01
C GLN A 115 3.01 -9.73 18.91
N GLN A 116 2.36 -10.88 18.98
CA GLN A 116 2.90 -12.04 19.68
C GLN A 116 4.23 -12.50 19.05
N ALA A 117 4.32 -12.60 17.73
CA ALA A 117 5.57 -12.93 17.05
C ALA A 117 6.68 -11.92 17.38
N LEU A 118 6.36 -10.63 17.36
CA LEU A 118 7.31 -9.56 17.71
C LEU A 118 7.79 -9.65 19.15
N ALA A 119 6.88 -9.96 20.09
CA ALA A 119 7.23 -10.09 21.51
C ALA A 119 8.09 -11.31 21.86
N HIS A 120 8.06 -12.34 21.00
CA HIS A 120 8.80 -13.59 21.24
C HIS A 120 10.16 -13.65 20.52
N THR A 121 10.60 -12.56 19.88
CA THR A 121 11.87 -12.53 19.16
C THR A 121 12.76 -11.37 19.58
N ASP A 122 14.04 -11.66 19.85
CA ASP A 122 15.08 -10.66 20.08
C ASP A 122 15.95 -10.44 18.82
N ALA A 123 15.77 -11.26 17.80
CA ALA A 123 16.49 -11.14 16.54
C ALA A 123 15.98 -9.95 15.72
N ARG A 124 16.82 -8.94 15.50
CA ARG A 124 16.46 -7.69 14.77
C ARG A 124 15.78 -7.94 13.41
N GLN A 125 16.26 -8.95 12.67
CA GLN A 125 15.65 -9.31 11.38
C GLN A 125 14.20 -9.77 11.52
N ASN A 126 13.91 -10.60 12.55
CA ASN A 126 12.56 -11.07 12.80
C ASN A 126 11.67 -9.95 13.34
N GLN A 127 12.23 -9.07 14.19
CA GLN A 127 11.54 -7.87 14.68
C GLN A 127 11.16 -6.95 13.52
N MET A 128 12.10 -6.66 12.63
CA MET A 128 11.87 -5.85 11.43
C MET A 128 10.81 -6.48 10.54
N PHE A 129 10.90 -7.80 10.30
CA PHE A 129 9.90 -8.53 9.52
C PHE A 129 8.48 -8.40 10.11
N CYS A 130 8.33 -8.57 11.42
CA CYS A 130 7.02 -8.41 12.08
C CYS A 130 6.49 -6.97 11.98
N VAL A 131 7.37 -5.98 12.16
CA VAL A 131 7.01 -4.56 12.04
C VAL A 131 6.57 -4.21 10.62
N GLU A 132 7.23 -4.73 9.58
CA GLU A 132 6.82 -4.51 8.19
C GLU A 132 5.39 -5.02 7.91
N TRP A 133 5.01 -6.17 8.49
CA TRP A 133 3.65 -6.68 8.35
C TRP A 133 2.63 -5.92 9.19
N LEU A 134 3.03 -5.40 10.35
CA LEU A 134 2.21 -4.48 11.14
C LEU A 134 2.00 -3.14 10.41
N ILE A 135 3.01 -2.61 9.73
CA ILE A 135 2.88 -1.42 8.87
C ILE A 135 1.77 -1.65 7.83
N ARG A 136 1.84 -2.74 7.07
CA ARG A 136 0.83 -3.08 6.06
C ARG A 136 -0.58 -3.23 6.65
N LEU A 137 -0.68 -3.77 7.86
CA LEU A 137 -1.94 -3.87 8.59
C LEU A 137 -2.50 -2.48 8.92
N TYR A 138 -1.65 -1.61 9.47
CA TYR A 138 -2.07 -0.29 9.92
C TYR A 138 -2.30 0.70 8.76
N GLU A 139 -1.57 0.57 7.64
CA GLU A 139 -1.88 1.24 6.38
C GLU A 139 -3.28 0.84 5.87
N ALA A 140 -3.60 -0.46 5.91
CA ALA A 140 -4.92 -0.97 5.49
C ALA A 140 -6.08 -0.58 6.42
N THR A 141 -5.78 -0.17 7.65
CA THR A 141 -6.76 0.26 8.68
C THR A 141 -6.75 1.76 8.94
N GLU A 142 -5.90 2.52 8.23
CA GLU A 142 -5.73 3.97 8.38
C GLU A 142 -5.48 4.38 9.85
N ASN A 143 -4.65 3.60 10.57
CA ASN A 143 -4.36 3.83 11.98
C ASN A 143 -3.01 4.54 12.13
N ASP A 144 -3.01 5.86 11.99
CA ASP A 144 -1.80 6.70 11.94
C ASP A 144 -0.96 6.62 13.22
N SER A 145 -1.60 6.56 14.41
CA SER A 145 -0.85 6.50 15.68
C SER A 145 -0.09 5.19 15.85
N LYS A 146 -0.67 4.05 15.46
CA LYS A 146 0.01 2.75 15.45
C LYS A 146 1.04 2.66 14.33
N LEU A 147 0.75 3.28 13.18
CA LEU A 147 1.66 3.37 12.05
C LEU A 147 2.94 4.16 12.42
N MET A 148 2.80 5.31 13.07
CA MET A 148 3.92 6.09 13.59
C MET A 148 4.79 5.26 14.57
N TRP A 149 4.16 4.50 15.47
CA TRP A 149 4.88 3.59 16.35
C TRP A 149 5.71 2.55 15.57
N CYS A 150 5.11 1.95 14.54
CA CYS A 150 5.81 0.99 13.68
C CYS A 150 7.00 1.61 12.95
N TYR A 151 6.87 2.83 12.40
CA TYR A 151 7.98 3.49 11.72
C TYR A 151 9.13 3.80 12.67
N ARG A 152 8.85 4.23 13.91
CA ARG A 152 9.90 4.40 14.93
C ARG A 152 10.58 3.09 15.26
N LYS A 153 9.82 1.99 15.40
CA LYS A 153 10.38 0.66 15.66
C LYS A 153 11.20 0.14 14.47
N ALA A 154 10.78 0.40 13.24
CA ALA A 154 11.55 0.03 12.06
C ALA A 154 12.94 0.71 12.05
N VAL A 155 13.01 2.00 12.37
CA VAL A 155 14.28 2.73 12.50
C VAL A 155 15.10 2.25 13.69
N GLU A 156 14.47 1.90 14.83
CA GLU A 156 15.16 1.34 16.00
C GLU A 156 15.83 0.00 15.67
N TYR A 157 15.14 -0.87 14.93
CA TYR A 157 15.67 -2.20 14.57
C TYR A 157 16.64 -2.18 13.40
N ALA A 158 16.46 -1.24 12.46
CA ALA A 158 17.31 -1.09 11.29
C ALA A 158 17.61 0.40 11.02
N PRO A 159 18.46 1.06 11.83
CA PRO A 159 18.72 2.49 11.71
C PRO A 159 19.38 2.90 10.39
N GLU A 160 20.10 1.99 9.75
CA GLU A 160 20.76 2.16 8.45
C GLU A 160 19.87 1.83 7.25
N ASN A 161 18.60 1.48 7.47
CA ASN A 161 17.66 1.20 6.40
C ASN A 161 17.09 2.53 5.85
N PRO A 162 17.40 2.92 4.60
CA PRO A 162 16.97 4.19 4.04
C PRO A 162 15.45 4.26 3.87
N ASP A 163 14.79 3.14 3.58
CA ASP A 163 13.32 3.11 3.45
C ASP A 163 12.63 3.33 4.80
N ALA A 164 13.15 2.75 5.88
CA ALA A 164 12.63 2.96 7.23
C ALA A 164 12.78 4.44 7.65
N GLN A 165 13.94 5.04 7.39
CA GLN A 165 14.19 6.46 7.63
C GLN A 165 13.24 7.34 6.81
N SER A 166 13.08 7.07 5.51
CA SER A 166 12.21 7.83 4.63
C SER A 166 10.73 7.79 5.06
N ARG A 167 10.23 6.62 5.46
CA ARG A 167 8.85 6.45 5.94
C ARG A 167 8.61 7.19 7.25
N LEU A 168 9.56 7.13 8.19
CA LEU A 168 9.50 7.88 9.45
C LEU A 168 9.58 9.40 9.17
N GLY A 169 10.46 9.82 8.25
CA GLY A 169 10.56 11.22 7.82
C GLY A 169 9.24 11.74 7.26
N HIS A 170 8.58 10.97 6.40
CA HIS A 170 7.28 11.32 5.85
C HIS A 170 6.20 11.44 6.95
N ALA A 171 6.18 10.50 7.90
CA ALA A 171 5.24 10.56 9.01
C ALA A 171 5.45 11.81 9.89
N TYR A 172 6.72 12.20 10.14
CA TYR A 172 7.00 13.47 10.83
C TYR A 172 6.63 14.69 10.00
N PHE A 173 6.82 14.64 8.69
CA PHE A 173 6.42 15.72 7.79
C PHE A 173 4.90 15.94 7.83
N SER A 174 4.10 14.89 7.78
CA SER A 174 2.63 14.97 7.87
C SER A 174 2.14 15.47 9.24
N GLU A 175 2.92 15.26 10.31
CA GLU A 175 2.64 15.85 11.64
C GLU A 175 3.16 17.31 11.77
N GLY A 176 3.74 17.89 10.73
CA GLY A 176 4.34 19.23 10.79
C GLY A 176 5.68 19.32 11.55
N LYS A 177 6.27 18.19 11.93
CA LYS A 177 7.53 18.08 12.67
C LYS A 177 8.73 18.16 11.73
N LEU A 178 8.92 19.34 11.12
CA LEU A 178 9.86 19.56 10.01
C LEU A 178 11.31 19.21 10.35
N ASP A 179 11.79 19.51 11.57
CA ASP A 179 13.18 19.20 11.97
C ASP A 179 13.43 17.71 12.06
N GLN A 180 12.47 16.96 12.63
CA GLN A 180 12.57 15.52 12.73
C GLN A 180 12.46 14.85 11.35
N ALA A 181 11.60 15.36 10.49
CA ALA A 181 11.47 14.92 9.11
C ALA A 181 12.77 15.14 8.32
N THR A 182 13.35 16.35 8.41
CA THR A 182 14.64 16.68 7.80
C THR A 182 15.73 15.71 8.21
N TYR A 183 15.89 15.49 9.52
CA TYR A 183 16.88 14.53 10.04
C TYR A 183 16.70 13.14 9.43
N CYS A 184 15.47 12.63 9.40
CA CYS A 184 15.19 11.30 8.83
C CYS A 184 15.52 11.23 7.34
N PHE A 185 15.15 12.24 6.53
CA PHE A 185 15.48 12.25 5.11
C PHE A 185 16.97 12.39 4.85
N GLU A 186 17.70 13.17 5.65
CA GLU A 186 19.16 13.25 5.57
C GLU A 186 19.83 11.92 5.92
N GLN A 187 19.34 11.18 6.93
CA GLN A 187 19.83 9.83 7.22
C GLN A 187 19.52 8.88 6.06
N ALA A 188 18.32 8.94 5.49
CA ALA A 188 17.97 8.11 4.33
C ALA A 188 18.91 8.36 3.14
N ILE A 189 19.20 9.61 2.82
CA ILE A 189 20.16 10.02 1.77
C ILE A 189 21.58 9.57 2.10
N ARG A 190 21.98 9.63 3.37
CA ARG A 190 23.31 9.19 3.82
C ARG A 190 23.52 7.69 3.60
N TYR A 191 22.50 6.88 3.86
CA TYR A 191 22.59 5.41 3.68
C TYR A 191 22.33 4.98 2.24
N ASP A 192 21.49 5.70 1.50
CA ASP A 192 21.27 5.54 0.06
C ASP A 192 21.31 6.89 -0.66
N PRO A 193 22.48 7.26 -1.23
CA PRO A 193 22.62 8.51 -1.99
C PRO A 193 21.74 8.58 -3.25
N ASN A 194 21.12 7.48 -3.67
CA ASN A 194 20.21 7.44 -4.81
C ASN A 194 18.73 7.45 -4.40
N ASN A 195 18.42 7.68 -3.12
CA ASN A 195 17.06 7.75 -2.62
C ASN A 195 16.34 9.03 -3.08
N GLY A 196 15.83 9.01 -4.32
CA GLY A 196 15.16 10.16 -4.93
C GLY A 196 13.96 10.68 -4.14
N TYR A 197 13.22 9.79 -3.46
CA TYR A 197 12.09 10.17 -2.62
C TYR A 197 12.51 11.08 -1.46
N SER A 198 13.62 10.76 -0.79
CA SER A 198 14.12 11.57 0.32
C SER A 198 14.65 12.93 -0.14
N TYR A 199 15.30 13.01 -1.31
CA TYR A 199 15.68 14.30 -1.88
C TYR A 199 14.47 15.17 -2.19
N PHE A 200 13.43 14.59 -2.83
CA PHE A 200 12.21 15.32 -3.14
C PHE A 200 11.52 15.84 -1.87
N SER A 201 11.39 15.00 -0.85
CA SER A 201 10.78 15.37 0.43
C SER A 201 11.58 16.43 1.17
N LEU A 202 12.92 16.34 1.14
CA LEU A 202 13.80 17.35 1.73
C LEU A 202 13.65 18.71 1.02
N ALA A 203 13.60 18.73 -0.32
CA ALA A 203 13.37 19.95 -1.08
C ALA A 203 12.02 20.59 -0.72
N LYS A 204 10.97 19.80 -0.55
CA LYS A 204 9.64 20.28 -0.10
C LYS A 204 9.71 20.94 1.28
N ILE A 205 10.45 20.36 2.24
CA ILE A 205 10.64 20.97 3.56
C ILE A 205 11.40 22.28 3.44
N GLN A 206 12.45 22.34 2.63
CA GLN A 206 13.24 23.55 2.38
C GLN A 206 12.38 24.68 1.80
N MET A 207 11.49 24.36 0.84
CA MET A 207 10.52 25.33 0.31
C MET A 207 9.55 25.83 1.38
N VAL A 208 9.01 24.95 2.22
CA VAL A 208 8.11 25.34 3.33
C VAL A 208 8.81 26.26 4.32
N ARG A 209 10.14 26.14 4.47
CA ARG A 209 10.97 27.01 5.33
C ARG A 209 11.41 28.31 4.64
N GLY A 210 11.11 28.50 3.35
CA GLY A 210 11.60 29.63 2.55
C GLY A 210 13.11 29.52 2.24
N GLU A 211 13.69 28.33 2.28
CA GLU A 211 15.09 28.05 1.95
C GLU A 211 15.21 27.73 0.44
N ASP A 212 14.78 28.68 -0.42
CA ASP A 212 14.54 28.44 -1.84
C ASP A 212 15.79 28.01 -2.61
N GLU A 213 16.96 28.60 -2.32
CA GLU A 213 18.22 28.23 -2.97
C GLU A 213 18.64 26.80 -2.62
N LYS A 214 18.46 26.39 -1.35
CA LYS A 214 18.78 25.03 -0.92
C LYS A 214 17.82 24.02 -1.56
N ALA A 215 16.54 24.37 -1.64
CA ALA A 215 15.54 23.54 -2.32
C ALA A 215 15.91 23.31 -3.79
N PHE A 216 16.32 24.37 -4.49
CA PHE A 216 16.78 24.30 -5.87
C PHE A 216 18.00 23.38 -6.03
N GLU A 217 19.04 23.54 -5.19
CA GLU A 217 20.22 22.66 -5.21
C GLU A 217 19.83 21.19 -4.96
N THR A 218 18.88 20.97 -4.05
CA THR A 218 18.40 19.62 -3.71
C THR A 218 17.64 19.01 -4.88
N LEU A 219 16.79 19.77 -5.57
CA LEU A 219 16.08 19.33 -6.78
C LEU A 219 17.05 19.05 -7.94
N GLN A 220 18.09 19.87 -8.12
CA GLN A 220 19.12 19.59 -9.13
C GLN A 220 19.87 18.27 -8.87
N LYS A 221 20.13 17.95 -7.60
CA LYS A 221 20.69 16.63 -7.24
C LYS A 221 19.73 15.50 -7.58
N LEU A 222 18.44 15.69 -7.31
CA LEU A 222 17.41 14.71 -7.66
C LEU A 222 17.33 14.45 -9.17
N VAL A 223 17.37 15.50 -9.99
CA VAL A 223 17.39 15.32 -11.46
C VAL A 223 18.59 14.50 -11.93
N LYS A 224 19.78 14.69 -11.33
CA LYS A 224 20.96 13.89 -11.65
C LYS A 224 20.80 12.40 -11.31
N ILE A 225 20.00 12.08 -10.28
CA ILE A 225 19.71 10.72 -9.85
C ILE A 225 18.61 10.09 -10.71
N ASN A 226 17.59 10.88 -11.05
CA ASN A 226 16.44 10.45 -11.82
C ASN A 226 15.95 11.58 -12.75
N GLU A 227 16.48 11.57 -13.98
CA GLU A 227 16.14 12.55 -15.01
C GLU A 227 14.68 12.50 -15.46
N ASN A 228 13.98 11.41 -15.20
CA ASN A 228 12.59 11.21 -15.60
C ASN A 228 11.60 11.38 -14.43
N HIS A 229 11.94 12.20 -13.43
CA HIS A 229 11.08 12.44 -12.27
C HIS A 229 10.10 13.61 -12.53
N PRO A 230 8.83 13.37 -12.89
CA PRO A 230 7.93 14.42 -13.38
C PRO A 230 7.67 15.52 -12.34
N LEU A 231 7.52 15.16 -11.07
CA LEU A 231 7.28 16.14 -10.00
C LEU A 231 8.52 17.00 -9.71
N CYS A 232 9.74 16.46 -9.90
CA CYS A 232 10.95 17.26 -9.72
C CYS A 232 11.04 18.37 -10.78
N HIS A 233 10.78 18.05 -12.04
CA HIS A 233 10.72 19.03 -13.11
C HIS A 233 9.61 20.06 -12.87
N ALA A 234 8.46 19.65 -12.34
CA ALA A 234 7.40 20.58 -11.99
C ALA A 234 7.81 21.58 -10.88
N GLU A 235 8.49 21.11 -9.84
CA GLU A 235 8.99 22.00 -8.77
C GLU A 235 10.13 22.93 -9.28
N LEU A 236 10.98 22.45 -10.18
CA LEU A 236 11.97 23.30 -10.85
C LEU A 236 11.31 24.36 -11.74
N ALA A 237 10.24 24.00 -12.44
CA ALA A 237 9.47 24.96 -13.23
C ALA A 237 8.84 26.05 -12.35
N ASP A 238 8.27 25.66 -11.20
CA ASP A 238 7.76 26.61 -10.20
C ASP A 238 8.88 27.52 -9.68
N TRP A 239 10.05 26.96 -9.37
CA TRP A 239 11.19 27.74 -8.90
C TRP A 239 11.66 28.77 -9.93
N TYR A 240 11.83 28.37 -11.21
CA TYR A 240 12.22 29.30 -12.26
C TYR A 240 11.15 30.36 -12.52
N ALA A 241 9.87 30.00 -12.45
CA ALA A 241 8.78 30.95 -12.62
C ALA A 241 8.75 31.98 -11.47
N MET A 242 9.00 31.55 -10.23
CA MET A 242 9.12 32.45 -9.08
C MET A 242 10.28 33.44 -9.20
N HIS A 243 11.33 33.07 -9.93
CA HIS A 243 12.48 33.94 -10.19
C HIS A 243 12.40 34.71 -11.53
N GLY A 244 11.25 34.62 -12.23
CA GLY A 244 11.00 35.34 -13.48
C GLY A 244 11.71 34.75 -14.73
N ASP A 245 12.37 33.60 -14.61
CA ASP A 245 13.03 32.91 -15.74
C ASP A 245 12.01 32.09 -16.54
N ALA A 246 11.28 32.78 -17.42
CA ALA A 246 10.18 32.21 -18.19
C ALA A 246 10.66 31.08 -19.12
N GLU A 247 11.86 31.22 -19.72
CA GLU A 247 12.39 30.24 -20.67
C GLU A 247 12.66 28.90 -20.00
N LYS A 248 13.37 28.93 -18.87
CA LYS A 248 13.66 27.69 -18.12
C LYS A 248 12.41 27.12 -17.46
N ALA A 249 11.49 27.97 -16.98
CA ALA A 249 10.23 27.48 -16.44
C ALA A 249 9.43 26.68 -17.46
N GLU A 250 9.34 27.17 -18.72
CA GLU A 250 8.69 26.46 -19.82
C GLU A 250 9.42 25.18 -20.22
N GLU A 251 10.76 25.19 -20.23
CA GLU A 251 11.58 24.01 -20.52
C GLU A 251 11.32 22.90 -19.50
N GLU A 252 11.35 23.21 -18.21
CA GLU A 252 11.09 22.27 -17.13
C GLU A 252 9.63 21.78 -17.12
N CYS A 253 8.64 22.63 -17.48
CA CYS A 253 7.27 22.21 -17.71
C CYS A 253 7.17 21.15 -18.82
N LYS A 254 7.85 21.35 -19.94
CA LYS A 254 7.86 20.38 -21.05
C LYS A 254 8.49 19.07 -20.61
N LYS A 255 9.59 19.10 -19.82
CA LYS A 255 10.22 17.89 -19.27
C LYS A 255 9.26 17.17 -18.31
N ALA A 256 8.57 17.88 -17.41
CA ALA A 256 7.58 17.28 -16.53
C ALA A 256 6.47 16.54 -17.30
N GLN A 257 5.98 17.15 -18.41
CA GLN A 257 4.97 16.55 -19.27
C GLN A 257 5.48 15.30 -19.99
N LEU A 258 6.69 15.36 -20.55
CA LEU A 258 7.33 14.24 -21.22
C LEU A 258 7.59 13.06 -20.27
N CYS A 259 7.86 13.34 -19.00
CA CYS A 259 8.04 12.35 -17.95
C CYS A 259 6.71 11.78 -17.41
N GLY A 260 5.56 12.15 -17.98
CA GLY A 260 4.27 11.57 -17.63
C GLY A 260 3.58 12.26 -16.44
N MET A 261 3.79 13.55 -16.27
CA MET A 261 3.08 14.31 -15.23
C MET A 261 1.57 14.25 -15.42
N GLN A 262 0.85 13.99 -14.35
CA GLN A 262 -0.59 14.10 -14.32
C GLN A 262 -1.01 15.58 -14.26
N ASN A 263 -2.04 15.96 -15.01
CA ASN A 263 -2.57 17.33 -15.07
C ASN A 263 -1.56 18.42 -15.51
N PRO A 264 -0.92 18.27 -16.68
CA PRO A 264 0.05 19.26 -17.17
C PRO A 264 -0.56 20.63 -17.43
N GLU A 265 -1.86 20.72 -17.69
CA GLU A 265 -2.58 21.98 -17.88
C GLU A 265 -2.63 22.82 -16.59
N GLU A 266 -2.79 22.17 -15.44
CA GLU A 266 -2.78 22.84 -14.14
C GLU A 266 -1.40 23.43 -13.82
N LEU A 267 -0.33 22.66 -14.13
CA LEU A 267 1.06 23.16 -14.00
C LEU A 267 1.26 24.39 -14.88
N ASN A 268 0.93 24.32 -16.18
CA ASN A 268 1.08 25.44 -17.11
C ASN A 268 0.30 26.69 -16.65
N LYS A 269 -0.93 26.50 -16.15
CA LYS A 269 -1.74 27.59 -15.62
C LYS A 269 -1.08 28.26 -14.41
N ARG A 270 -0.51 27.47 -13.50
CA ARG A 270 0.19 27.95 -12.30
C ARG A 270 1.45 28.73 -12.69
N ILE A 271 2.28 28.17 -13.57
CA ILE A 271 3.50 28.82 -14.07
C ILE A 271 3.18 30.14 -14.75
N ASN A 272 2.19 30.18 -15.65
CA ASN A 272 1.78 31.41 -16.33
C ASN A 272 1.28 32.49 -15.35
N ALA A 273 0.57 32.09 -14.30
CA ALA A 273 0.15 33.02 -13.25
C ALA A 273 1.35 33.63 -12.49
N MET A 274 2.35 32.81 -12.15
CA MET A 274 3.59 33.30 -11.49
C MET A 274 4.37 34.25 -12.39
N LEU A 275 4.56 33.90 -13.67
CA LEU A 275 5.28 34.73 -14.63
C LEU A 275 4.54 36.01 -14.96
N SER A 276 3.20 36.01 -14.97
CA SER A 276 2.42 37.25 -15.17
C SER A 276 2.56 38.21 -14.01
N PHE A 277 2.74 37.68 -12.80
CA PHE A 277 2.99 38.49 -11.61
C PHE A 277 4.33 39.27 -11.70
N HIS A 278 5.39 38.61 -12.19
CA HIS A 278 6.69 39.24 -12.43
C HIS A 278 6.68 40.35 -13.50
N LYS A 279 5.72 40.29 -14.45
CA LYS A 279 5.58 41.33 -15.50
C LYS A 279 4.93 42.61 -15.02
N THR A 280 4.28 42.60 -13.86
CA THR A 280 3.56 43.76 -13.31
C THR A 280 4.37 44.44 -12.18
N ASP A 281 5.55 45.06 -12.50
CA ASP A 281 6.40 45.90 -11.61
C ASP A 281 6.55 45.40 -10.16
N TYR A 282 7.06 44.17 -10.00
CA TYR A 282 7.39 43.59 -8.71
C TYR A 282 8.80 44.05 -8.25
N ASP A 283 8.88 44.76 -7.13
CA ASP A 283 10.12 45.29 -6.57
C ASP A 283 10.93 44.30 -5.70
N GLY A 284 10.65 42.99 -5.80
CA GLY A 284 11.41 41.93 -5.14
C GLY A 284 11.10 41.72 -3.66
N LYS A 285 10.03 42.33 -3.12
CA LYS A 285 9.57 42.14 -1.74
C LYS A 285 8.26 41.35 -1.71
N ASP A 286 8.28 40.20 -1.07
CA ASP A 286 7.14 39.39 -0.70
C ASP A 286 6.31 38.78 -1.87
N LEU A 287 6.71 37.63 -2.37
CA LEU A 287 5.78 36.72 -3.08
C LEU A 287 4.55 36.50 -2.20
N PRO A 288 3.32 36.69 -2.72
CA PRO A 288 2.12 36.53 -1.89
C PRO A 288 2.10 35.17 -1.21
N GLU A 289 1.90 35.11 0.10
CA GLU A 289 1.68 33.89 0.92
C GLU A 289 0.70 32.92 0.30
N MET A 290 -0.15 33.38 -0.63
CA MET A 290 -1.12 32.54 -1.32
C MET A 290 -0.49 31.41 -2.16
N PHE A 291 0.77 31.52 -2.58
CA PHE A 291 1.48 30.47 -3.32
C PHE A 291 2.01 29.40 -2.38
N TYR A 292 2.32 29.75 -1.13
CA TYR A 292 2.76 28.80 -0.09
C TYR A 292 1.59 28.13 0.65
N ARG A 293 0.46 28.82 0.86
CA ARG A 293 -0.71 28.30 1.61
C ARG A 293 -1.46 27.13 0.94
N LYS A 294 -1.32 26.91 -0.38
CA LYS A 294 -1.99 25.77 -1.05
C LYS A 294 -1.41 24.41 -0.69
N ILE A 295 -0.23 24.36 -0.09
CA ILE A 295 0.40 23.11 0.35
C ILE A 295 -0.20 22.64 1.68
N GLU A 296 -0.59 23.56 2.56
CA GLU A 296 -1.23 23.25 3.85
C GLU A 296 -2.69 22.78 3.72
N GLN A 297 -3.47 23.35 2.80
CA GLN A 297 -4.90 23.01 2.65
C GLN A 297 -5.19 21.67 1.98
N LYS A 298 -4.24 21.01 1.33
CA LYS A 298 -4.44 19.68 0.71
C LYS A 298 -4.21 18.54 1.68
N ASN A 299 -3.68 18.81 2.86
CA ASN A 299 -3.48 17.83 3.93
C ASN A 299 -4.60 17.83 4.99
N GLU A 300 -5.62 18.71 4.83
CA GLU A 300 -6.77 18.80 5.75
C GLU A 300 -8.09 18.24 5.19
N ASN A 301 -8.09 17.59 3.99
CA ASN A 301 -9.27 16.94 3.43
C ASN A 301 -9.06 15.45 3.16
#